data_6a190a57e1d9481248240ad7439c1732
#
_entry.id   6a190a57e1d9481248240ad7439c1732
#
_cell.length_a   1.000
_cell.length_b   1.000
_cell.length_c   1.000
_cell.angle_alpha   90.00
_cell.angle_beta   90.00
_cell.angle_gamma   90.00
#
_symmetry.space_group_name_H-M   'P 1'
#
loop_
_entity.id
_entity.type
_entity.pdbx_description
1 polymer ?
#
loop_
_entity_poly.entity_id
_entity_poly.type
_entity_poly.pdbx_seq_one_letter_code
_entity_poly.pdbx_strand_id
1 'polypeptide(L)'
;MSNPTLTPRDVARELARRYSTMTHDELDILESVLVPMKFAKGDKILAEGDVCKHIYWVVKGLVRQYYFKNGKELTEYMATENTIFMSIESLFKEEPSKQMIHALEPTVIYALPKKELEAVAIRCVNIQMLYRKILEESLIISQRHADMLRFESALDRYRKLVKSNPQLVLRAPLVYIASYLQMTPETLSRVRTAALVEKE
;
A
#
# COMPACT_ATOMS: atom_id res chain seq x y z
N MET A 1 18.26 18.21 0.77
CA MET A 1 17.39 18.85 -0.23
C MET A 1 16.02 18.21 -0.08
N SER A 2 15.03 18.94 0.39
CA SER A 2 13.65 18.46 0.52
C SER A 2 13.09 18.25 -0.87
N ASN A 3 12.79 17.00 -1.22
CA ASN A 3 12.06 16.69 -2.44
C ASN A 3 10.75 17.50 -2.43
N PRO A 4 10.41 18.24 -3.50
CA PRO A 4 9.18 19.03 -3.52
C PRO A 4 8.00 18.09 -3.24
N THR A 5 7.15 18.49 -2.32
CA THR A 5 5.91 17.76 -2.03
C THR A 5 5.07 17.80 -3.31
N LEU A 6 4.76 16.62 -3.89
CA LEU A 6 3.92 16.53 -5.09
C LEU A 6 2.60 17.26 -4.84
N THR A 7 2.17 18.07 -5.80
CA THR A 7 0.86 18.73 -5.77
C THR A 7 -0.25 17.71 -6.08
N PRO A 8 -1.54 18.02 -5.76
CA PRO A 8 -2.66 17.16 -6.18
C PRO A 8 -2.64 16.89 -7.69
N ARG A 9 -2.27 17.90 -8.49
CA ARG A 9 -2.13 17.78 -9.95
C ARG A 9 -1.05 16.81 -10.38
N ASP A 10 0.08 16.81 -9.70
CA ASP A 10 1.18 15.87 -10.00
C ASP A 10 0.77 14.44 -9.68
N VAL A 11 0.04 14.23 -8.58
CA VAL A 11 -0.49 12.90 -8.22
C VAL A 11 -1.57 12.46 -9.20
N ALA A 12 -2.48 13.34 -9.63
CA ALA A 12 -3.48 13.03 -10.65
C ALA A 12 -2.81 12.58 -11.97
N ARG A 13 -1.75 13.27 -12.40
CA ARG A 13 -0.96 12.90 -13.58
C ARG A 13 -0.27 11.54 -13.42
N GLU A 14 0.31 11.27 -12.25
CA GLU A 14 0.99 10.00 -11.99
C GLU A 14 0.00 8.82 -11.97
N LEU A 15 -1.16 8.99 -11.33
CA LEU A 15 -2.24 8.02 -11.35
C LEU A 15 -2.77 7.78 -12.77
N ALA A 16 -2.98 8.85 -13.55
CA ALA A 16 -3.40 8.75 -14.93
C ALA A 16 -2.36 7.99 -15.77
N ARG A 17 -1.08 8.36 -15.69
CA ARG A 17 0.01 7.69 -16.40
C ARG A 17 0.07 6.19 -16.12
N ARG A 18 -0.22 5.79 -14.88
CA ARG A 18 -0.17 4.38 -14.46
C ARG A 18 -1.42 3.59 -14.85
N TYR A 19 -2.59 4.20 -14.76
CA TYR A 19 -3.85 3.45 -14.82
C TYR A 19 -4.75 3.79 -16.02
N SER A 20 -4.75 5.02 -16.53
CA SER A 20 -5.63 5.41 -17.64
C SER A 20 -5.19 6.73 -18.27
N THR A 21 -5.14 6.79 -19.60
CA THR A 21 -4.90 8.06 -20.29
C THR A 21 -6.08 9.02 -20.05
N MET A 22 -5.78 10.26 -19.64
CA MET A 22 -6.77 11.28 -19.31
C MET A 22 -6.53 12.58 -20.07
N THR A 23 -7.60 13.26 -20.43
CA THR A 23 -7.60 14.63 -20.93
C THR A 23 -7.29 15.63 -19.82
N HIS A 24 -7.14 16.91 -20.15
CA HIS A 24 -6.88 17.95 -19.18
C HIS A 24 -8.05 18.11 -18.19
N ASP A 25 -9.28 18.14 -18.71
CA ASP A 25 -10.51 18.27 -17.92
C ASP A 25 -10.73 17.06 -17.00
N GLU A 26 -10.41 15.85 -17.46
CA GLU A 26 -10.49 14.63 -16.66
C GLU A 26 -9.45 14.61 -15.52
N LEU A 27 -8.27 15.18 -15.78
CA LEU A 27 -7.26 15.39 -14.73
C LEU A 27 -7.72 16.43 -13.69
N ASP A 28 -8.45 17.48 -14.09
CA ASP A 28 -9.03 18.46 -13.17
C ASP A 28 -10.08 17.79 -12.27
N ILE A 29 -10.92 16.94 -12.86
CA ILE A 29 -11.90 16.15 -12.10
C ILE A 29 -11.21 15.21 -11.11
N LEU A 30 -10.20 14.46 -11.55
CA LEU A 30 -9.46 13.55 -10.64
C LEU A 30 -8.75 14.32 -9.53
N GLU A 31 -8.12 15.45 -9.85
CA GLU A 31 -7.47 16.32 -8.87
C GLU A 31 -8.43 16.79 -7.79
N SER A 32 -9.66 17.14 -8.16
CA SER A 32 -10.69 17.68 -7.24
C SER A 32 -11.09 16.68 -6.14
N VAL A 33 -10.89 15.39 -6.34
CA VAL A 33 -11.21 14.34 -5.35
C VAL A 33 -10.00 13.85 -4.56
N LEU A 34 -8.79 14.36 -4.84
CA LEU A 34 -7.56 14.00 -4.14
C LEU A 34 -7.40 14.80 -2.86
N VAL A 35 -7.30 14.12 -1.72
CA VAL A 35 -7.14 14.74 -0.40
C VAL A 35 -5.74 14.47 0.14
N PRO A 36 -4.88 15.50 0.27
CA PRO A 36 -3.55 15.33 0.86
C PRO A 36 -3.63 15.09 2.37
N MET A 37 -2.87 14.12 2.87
CA MET A 37 -2.77 13.81 4.29
C MET A 37 -1.30 13.62 4.68
N LYS A 38 -0.93 14.06 5.89
CA LYS A 38 0.42 13.93 6.45
C LYS A 38 0.35 13.23 7.79
N PHE A 39 1.27 12.32 8.02
CA PHE A 39 1.36 11.53 9.24
C PHE A 39 2.79 11.54 9.77
N ALA A 40 2.93 11.69 11.08
CA ALA A 40 4.19 11.44 11.76
C ALA A 40 4.44 9.92 11.87
N LYS A 41 5.67 9.55 12.21
CA LYS A 41 6.00 8.17 12.53
C LYS A 41 5.15 7.68 13.72
N GLY A 42 4.48 6.54 13.54
CA GLY A 42 3.62 5.92 14.53
C GLY A 42 2.16 6.36 14.48
N ASP A 43 1.83 7.40 13.70
CA ASP A 43 0.44 7.84 13.56
C ASP A 43 -0.43 6.76 12.91
N LYS A 44 -1.67 6.64 13.39
CA LYS A 44 -2.68 5.76 12.84
C LYS A 44 -3.39 6.44 11.66
N ILE A 45 -3.34 5.79 10.50
CA ILE A 45 -4.10 6.19 9.30
C ILE A 45 -5.51 5.59 9.35
N LEU A 46 -5.61 4.37 9.90
CA LEU A 46 -6.88 3.67 10.20
C LEU A 46 -6.70 2.92 11.50
N ALA A 47 -7.61 3.10 12.46
CA ALA A 47 -7.64 2.32 13.70
C ALA A 47 -8.55 1.09 13.56
N GLU A 48 -8.35 0.09 14.42
CA GLU A 48 -9.29 -1.03 14.55
C GLU A 48 -10.65 -0.49 14.99
N GLY A 49 -11.71 -0.96 14.35
CA GLY A 49 -13.08 -0.51 14.59
C GLY A 49 -13.51 0.70 13.75
N ASP A 50 -12.58 1.44 13.12
CA ASP A 50 -12.94 2.50 12.18
C ASP A 50 -13.38 1.89 10.84
N VAL A 51 -14.26 2.61 10.12
CA VAL A 51 -14.64 2.25 8.76
C VAL A 51 -13.65 2.90 7.78
N CYS A 52 -12.99 2.09 6.95
CA CYS A 52 -12.15 2.58 5.86
C CYS A 52 -13.01 3.25 4.79
N LYS A 53 -12.76 4.52 4.50
CA LYS A 53 -13.53 5.31 3.52
C LYS A 53 -12.73 5.72 2.30
N HIS A 54 -11.45 5.36 2.27
CA HIS A 54 -10.50 5.89 1.29
C HIS A 54 -9.67 4.80 0.67
N ILE A 55 -9.32 5.00 -0.59
CA ILE A 55 -8.17 4.40 -1.25
C ILE A 55 -7.00 5.37 -1.04
N TYR A 56 -5.84 4.88 -0.66
CA TYR A 56 -4.69 5.71 -0.34
C TYR A 56 -3.55 5.48 -1.33
N TRP A 57 -2.90 6.56 -1.73
CA TRP A 57 -1.69 6.57 -2.55
C TRP A 57 -0.53 7.14 -1.74
N VAL A 58 0.58 6.38 -1.61
CA VAL A 58 1.77 6.84 -0.91
C VAL A 58 2.61 7.72 -1.84
N VAL A 59 2.80 8.99 -1.47
CA VAL A 59 3.70 9.92 -2.15
C VAL A 59 5.11 9.81 -1.57
N LYS A 60 5.19 9.72 -0.23
CA LYS A 60 6.43 9.60 0.50
C LYS A 60 6.18 8.87 1.80
N GLY A 61 7.09 7.98 2.17
CA GLY A 61 7.03 7.29 3.45
C GLY A 61 6.80 5.79 3.32
N LEU A 62 6.57 5.16 4.45
CA LEU A 62 6.35 3.74 4.60
C LEU A 62 5.17 3.50 5.53
N VAL A 63 4.22 2.72 5.05
CA VAL A 63 2.97 2.39 5.75
C VAL A 63 2.91 0.89 5.99
N ARG A 64 2.39 0.50 7.15
CA ARG A 64 2.13 -0.89 7.52
C ARG A 64 0.65 -1.09 7.78
N GLN A 65 0.08 -2.13 7.17
CA GLN A 65 -1.25 -2.65 7.43
C GLN A 65 -1.13 -3.97 8.17
N TYR A 66 -1.84 -4.11 9.29
CA TYR A 66 -1.71 -5.26 10.19
C TYR A 66 -3.00 -5.50 10.98
N TYR A 67 -3.09 -6.65 11.61
CA TYR A 67 -4.18 -7.03 12.51
C TYR A 67 -3.66 -7.90 13.64
N PHE A 68 -4.45 -8.05 14.70
CA PHE A 68 -4.17 -9.00 15.78
C PHE A 68 -4.87 -10.34 15.55
N LYS A 69 -4.13 -11.44 15.70
CA LYS A 69 -4.68 -12.80 15.70
C LYS A 69 -4.01 -13.59 16.81
N ASN A 70 -4.82 -14.11 17.74
CA ASN A 70 -4.35 -14.89 18.90
C ASN A 70 -3.26 -14.14 19.72
N GLY A 71 -3.45 -12.84 19.94
CA GLY A 71 -2.51 -11.99 20.68
C GLY A 71 -1.22 -11.62 19.93
N LYS A 72 -1.07 -11.99 18.65
CA LYS A 72 0.09 -11.65 17.82
C LYS A 72 -0.27 -10.65 16.75
N GLU A 73 0.60 -9.65 16.55
CA GLU A 73 0.50 -8.75 15.39
C GLU A 73 0.93 -9.46 14.11
N LEU A 74 0.06 -9.46 13.12
CA LEU A 74 0.34 -10.00 11.80
C LEU A 74 0.31 -8.90 10.75
N THR A 75 1.45 -8.68 10.10
CA THR A 75 1.55 -7.73 8.98
C THR A 75 0.91 -8.35 7.74
N GLU A 76 -0.12 -7.69 7.24
CA GLU A 76 -0.83 -8.07 6.01
C GLU A 76 -0.19 -7.45 4.79
N TYR A 77 0.15 -6.14 4.89
CA TYR A 77 0.70 -5.38 3.78
C TYR A 77 1.64 -4.28 4.25
N MET A 78 2.60 -3.91 3.41
CA MET A 78 3.44 -2.73 3.59
C MET A 78 3.53 -1.96 2.27
N ALA A 79 3.29 -0.65 2.33
CA ALA A 79 3.28 0.24 1.18
C ALA A 79 4.41 1.27 1.28
N THR A 80 5.16 1.40 0.21
CA THR A 80 6.15 2.46 -0.01
C THR A 80 5.64 3.45 -1.06
N GLU A 81 6.47 4.38 -1.48
CA GLU A 81 6.14 5.37 -2.52
C GLU A 81 5.55 4.72 -3.77
N ASN A 82 4.62 5.41 -4.39
CA ASN A 82 3.91 4.98 -5.60
C ASN A 82 3.10 3.68 -5.45
N THR A 83 2.68 3.36 -4.21
CA THR A 83 1.87 2.18 -3.92
C THR A 83 0.49 2.60 -3.43
N ILE A 84 -0.54 1.86 -3.87
CA ILE A 84 -1.91 1.98 -3.36
C ILE A 84 -2.11 0.99 -2.21
N PHE A 85 -2.89 1.42 -1.20
CA PHE A 85 -3.31 0.58 -0.09
C PHE A 85 -4.68 0.99 0.43
N MET A 86 -5.39 0.06 1.06
CA MET A 86 -6.70 0.25 1.68
C MET A 86 -7.05 -0.98 2.52
N SER A 87 -7.95 -0.85 3.48
CA SER A 87 -8.61 -2.01 4.08
C SER A 87 -9.78 -2.42 3.18
N ILE A 88 -9.54 -3.39 2.28
CA ILE A 88 -10.46 -3.76 1.19
C ILE A 88 -11.83 -4.17 1.75
N GLU A 89 -11.88 -5.09 2.73
CA GLU A 89 -13.14 -5.56 3.29
C GLU A 89 -13.95 -4.42 3.91
N SER A 90 -13.31 -3.59 4.74
CA SER A 90 -13.96 -2.44 5.38
C SER A 90 -14.43 -1.40 4.36
N LEU A 91 -13.61 -1.11 3.33
CA LEU A 91 -13.94 -0.13 2.29
C LEU A 91 -15.18 -0.51 1.51
N PHE A 92 -15.33 -1.80 1.14
CA PHE A 92 -16.43 -2.22 0.27
C PHE A 92 -17.69 -2.66 1.02
N LYS A 93 -17.54 -3.23 2.22
CA LYS A 93 -18.69 -3.57 3.06
C LYS A 93 -19.20 -2.40 3.90
N GLU A 94 -18.40 -1.34 4.03
CA GLU A 94 -18.68 -0.19 4.92
C GLU A 94 -18.85 -0.62 6.39
N GLU A 95 -18.11 -1.66 6.78
CA GLU A 95 -18.08 -2.22 8.13
C GLU A 95 -16.81 -1.84 8.88
N PRO A 96 -16.80 -1.88 10.22
CA PRO A 96 -15.61 -1.63 11.02
C PRO A 96 -14.43 -2.54 10.62
N SER A 97 -13.26 -1.93 10.43
CA SER A 97 -12.05 -2.64 10.03
C SER A 97 -11.46 -3.42 11.21
N LYS A 98 -11.09 -4.67 10.96
CA LYS A 98 -10.23 -5.47 11.84
C LYS A 98 -8.76 -5.15 11.64
N GLN A 99 -8.43 -4.49 10.55
CA GLN A 99 -7.06 -4.10 10.19
C GLN A 99 -6.79 -2.69 10.69
N MET A 100 -5.57 -2.48 11.12
CA MET A 100 -5.00 -1.18 11.44
C MET A 100 -4.01 -0.78 10.38
N ILE A 101 -3.90 0.52 10.13
CA ILE A 101 -2.91 1.08 9.22
C ILE A 101 -2.15 2.18 9.96
N HIS A 102 -0.81 2.10 10.00
CA HIS A 102 -0.01 3.14 10.61
C HIS A 102 1.22 3.50 9.78
N ALA A 103 1.70 4.73 9.96
CA ALA A 103 2.91 5.22 9.34
C ALA A 103 4.15 4.72 10.09
N LEU A 104 5.09 4.06 9.41
CA LEU A 104 6.35 3.60 10.00
C LEU A 104 7.45 4.69 10.04
N GLU A 105 7.24 5.76 9.29
CA GLU A 105 8.10 6.96 9.23
C GLU A 105 7.24 8.17 8.84
N PRO A 106 7.78 9.41 8.83
CA PRO A 106 7.02 10.57 8.34
C PRO A 106 6.50 10.33 6.93
N THR A 107 5.18 10.34 6.78
CA THR A 107 4.49 9.86 5.57
C THR A 107 3.56 10.93 5.01
N VAL A 108 3.57 11.05 3.69
CA VAL A 108 2.64 11.87 2.91
C VAL A 108 1.87 10.96 1.97
N ILE A 109 0.55 11.01 2.05
CA ILE A 109 -0.35 10.24 1.19
C ILE A 109 -1.37 11.16 0.54
N TYR A 110 -1.94 10.71 -0.57
CA TYR A 110 -3.20 11.26 -1.08
C TYR A 110 -4.29 10.19 -0.93
N ALA A 111 -5.39 10.61 -0.31
CA ALA A 111 -6.59 9.80 -0.18
C ALA A 111 -7.55 10.10 -1.34
N LEU A 112 -8.16 9.05 -1.88
CA LEU A 112 -9.28 9.09 -2.82
C LEU A 112 -10.50 8.59 -2.04
N PRO A 113 -11.37 9.49 -1.55
CA PRO A 113 -12.59 9.09 -0.86
C PRO A 113 -13.46 8.26 -1.81
N LYS A 114 -13.88 7.06 -1.38
CA LYS A 114 -14.60 6.09 -2.23
C LYS A 114 -15.85 6.71 -2.87
N LYS A 115 -16.68 7.39 -2.06
CA LYS A 115 -17.96 7.95 -2.54
C LYS A 115 -17.75 9.02 -3.61
N GLU A 116 -16.80 9.92 -3.40
CA GLU A 116 -16.46 11.00 -4.33
C GLU A 116 -15.83 10.43 -5.60
N LEU A 117 -14.94 9.45 -5.48
CA LEU A 117 -14.34 8.76 -6.63
C LEU A 117 -15.40 8.04 -7.46
N GLU A 118 -16.33 7.32 -6.84
CA GLU A 118 -17.45 6.66 -7.51
C GLU A 118 -18.38 7.66 -8.21
N ALA A 119 -18.67 8.79 -7.56
CA ALA A 119 -19.53 9.83 -8.14
C ALA A 119 -18.94 10.44 -9.43
N VAL A 120 -17.62 10.66 -9.48
CA VAL A 120 -16.95 11.17 -10.68
C VAL A 120 -16.73 10.06 -11.72
N ALA A 121 -16.51 8.81 -11.30
CA ALA A 121 -16.34 7.66 -12.18
C ALA A 121 -17.59 7.35 -13.01
N ILE A 122 -18.80 7.60 -12.49
CA ILE A 122 -20.05 7.44 -13.23
C ILE A 122 -20.10 8.37 -14.46
N ARG A 123 -19.44 9.53 -14.39
CA ARG A 123 -19.48 10.58 -15.43
C ARG A 123 -18.26 10.58 -16.34
N CYS A 124 -17.19 9.90 -15.94
CA CYS A 124 -15.92 9.88 -16.65
C CYS A 124 -15.39 8.46 -16.81
N VAL A 125 -15.45 7.95 -18.05
CA VAL A 125 -15.04 6.57 -18.38
C VAL A 125 -13.58 6.31 -18.03
N ASN A 126 -12.69 7.30 -18.20
CA ASN A 126 -11.27 7.14 -17.90
C ASN A 126 -11.00 7.07 -16.39
N ILE A 127 -11.79 7.79 -15.57
CA ILE A 127 -11.73 7.67 -14.10
C ILE A 127 -12.32 6.32 -13.66
N GLN A 128 -13.41 5.86 -14.29
CA GLN A 128 -13.92 4.51 -14.02
C GLN A 128 -12.90 3.43 -14.37
N MET A 129 -12.18 3.59 -15.48
CA MET A 129 -11.13 2.67 -15.87
C MET A 129 -9.95 2.69 -14.88
N LEU A 130 -9.53 3.88 -14.41
CA LEU A 130 -8.54 4.03 -13.36
C LEU A 130 -8.98 3.28 -12.09
N TYR A 131 -10.19 3.52 -11.61
CA TYR A 131 -10.73 2.87 -10.42
C TYR A 131 -10.73 1.35 -10.56
N ARG A 132 -11.23 0.83 -11.70
CA ARG A 132 -11.23 -0.60 -11.99
C ARG A 132 -9.81 -1.18 -11.97
N LYS A 133 -8.83 -0.53 -12.62
CA LYS A 133 -7.45 -1.01 -12.66
C LYS A 133 -6.76 -0.98 -11.29
N ILE A 134 -7.09 -0.03 -10.43
CA ILE A 134 -6.65 -0.02 -9.03
C ILE A 134 -7.13 -1.28 -8.31
N LEU A 135 -8.40 -1.68 -8.51
CA LEU A 135 -8.95 -2.86 -7.89
C LEU A 135 -8.37 -4.15 -8.47
N GLU A 136 -8.20 -4.22 -9.79
CA GLU A 136 -7.52 -5.34 -10.46
C GLU A 136 -6.10 -5.54 -9.92
N GLU A 137 -5.32 -4.46 -9.81
CA GLU A 137 -3.97 -4.52 -9.25
C GLU A 137 -3.96 -4.98 -7.78
N SER A 138 -4.87 -4.46 -6.96
CA SER A 138 -5.01 -4.86 -5.55
C SER A 138 -5.35 -6.35 -5.42
N LEU A 139 -6.23 -6.86 -6.27
CA LEU A 139 -6.58 -8.29 -6.32
C LEU A 139 -5.37 -9.16 -6.72
N ILE A 140 -4.64 -8.75 -7.76
CA ILE A 140 -3.45 -9.46 -8.24
C ILE A 140 -2.36 -9.48 -7.17
N ILE A 141 -2.13 -8.35 -6.48
CA ILE A 141 -1.14 -8.27 -5.39
C ILE A 141 -1.54 -9.23 -4.25
N SER A 142 -2.80 -9.21 -3.84
CA SER A 142 -3.32 -10.10 -2.79
C SER A 142 -3.18 -11.57 -3.18
N GLN A 143 -3.54 -11.94 -4.41
CA GLN A 143 -3.39 -13.31 -4.91
C GLN A 143 -1.91 -13.75 -4.93
N ARG A 144 -1.02 -12.91 -5.47
CA ARG A 144 0.42 -13.19 -5.51
C ARG A 144 1.02 -13.34 -4.11
N HIS A 145 0.58 -12.52 -3.15
CA HIS A 145 1.03 -12.65 -1.77
C HIS A 145 0.57 -13.96 -1.15
N ALA A 146 -0.70 -14.35 -1.36
CA ALA A 146 -1.22 -15.63 -0.88
C ALA A 146 -0.47 -16.83 -1.50
N ASP A 147 -0.18 -16.80 -2.80
CA ASP A 147 0.58 -17.85 -3.49
C ASP A 147 2.02 -17.94 -3.00
N MET A 148 2.67 -16.79 -2.81
CA MET A 148 4.01 -16.73 -2.23
C MET A 148 4.06 -17.41 -0.85
N LEU A 149 3.09 -17.12 0.01
CA LEU A 149 3.03 -17.72 1.36
C LEU A 149 2.75 -19.23 1.35
N ARG A 150 2.01 -19.73 0.36
CA ARG A 150 1.63 -21.15 0.24
C ARG A 150 2.70 -22.02 -0.39
N PHE A 151 3.38 -21.50 -1.41
CA PHE A 151 4.18 -22.34 -2.31
C PHE A 151 5.68 -22.07 -2.25
N GLU A 152 6.13 -21.00 -1.60
CA GLU A 152 7.54 -20.62 -1.65
C GLU A 152 8.26 -20.86 -0.33
N SER A 153 9.54 -21.20 -0.45
CA SER A 153 10.43 -21.32 0.71
C SER A 153 10.65 -19.95 1.40
N ALA A 154 11.05 -19.94 2.66
CA ALA A 154 11.38 -18.72 3.38
C ALA A 154 12.46 -17.88 2.66
N LEU A 155 13.45 -18.55 2.06
CA LEU A 155 14.54 -17.92 1.31
C LEU A 155 14.02 -17.26 0.02
N ASP A 156 13.16 -17.94 -0.73
CA ASP A 156 12.60 -17.42 -1.98
C ASP A 156 11.67 -16.22 -1.72
N ARG A 157 10.85 -16.30 -0.66
CA ARG A 157 10.01 -15.16 -0.22
C ARG A 157 10.84 -13.92 0.08
N TYR A 158 11.94 -14.08 0.79
CA TYR A 158 12.84 -12.97 1.10
C TYR A 158 13.53 -12.43 -0.16
N ARG A 159 14.06 -13.29 -1.04
CA ARG A 159 14.68 -12.90 -2.30
C ARG A 159 13.74 -12.12 -3.20
N LYS A 160 12.49 -12.58 -3.32
CA LYS A 160 11.45 -11.89 -4.09
C LYS A 160 11.16 -10.50 -3.51
N LEU A 161 11.05 -10.39 -2.19
CA LEU A 161 10.84 -9.09 -1.53
C LEU A 161 12.01 -8.14 -1.79
N VAL A 162 13.26 -8.59 -1.65
CA VAL A 162 14.46 -7.79 -1.94
C VAL A 162 14.46 -7.30 -3.39
N LYS A 163 14.06 -8.16 -4.33
CA LYS A 163 14.02 -7.81 -5.77
C LYS A 163 12.88 -6.86 -6.10
N SER A 164 11.69 -7.08 -5.55
CA SER A 164 10.50 -6.31 -5.90
C SER A 164 10.39 -4.98 -5.13
N ASN A 165 10.85 -4.94 -3.89
CA ASN A 165 10.77 -3.75 -3.04
C ASN A 165 12.00 -3.60 -2.12
N PRO A 166 13.18 -3.26 -2.67
CA PRO A 166 14.41 -3.10 -1.89
C PRO A 166 14.30 -1.97 -0.86
N GLN A 167 13.55 -0.91 -1.15
CA GLN A 167 13.36 0.21 -0.23
C GLN A 167 12.59 -0.19 1.03
N LEU A 168 11.62 -1.08 0.90
CA LEU A 168 10.91 -1.64 2.04
C LEU A 168 11.86 -2.41 2.96
N VAL A 169 12.72 -3.26 2.37
CA VAL A 169 13.68 -4.08 3.13
C VAL A 169 14.71 -3.23 3.87
N LEU A 170 15.09 -2.08 3.31
CA LEU A 170 16.06 -1.16 3.92
C LEU A 170 15.44 -0.32 5.05
N ARG A 171 14.15 0.00 4.98
CA ARG A 171 13.48 0.98 5.86
C ARG A 171 12.60 0.34 6.93
N ALA A 172 11.99 -0.80 6.63
CA ALA A 172 11.08 -1.45 7.58
C ALA A 172 11.84 -2.14 8.71
N PRO A 173 11.32 -2.11 9.96
CA PRO A 173 11.81 -2.94 11.04
C PRO A 173 11.77 -4.43 10.70
N LEU A 174 12.84 -5.17 11.03
CA LEU A 174 12.97 -6.59 10.69
C LEU A 174 11.82 -7.46 11.23
N VAL A 175 11.28 -7.11 12.39
CA VAL A 175 10.14 -7.82 12.98
C VAL A 175 8.89 -7.72 12.09
N TYR A 176 8.68 -6.60 11.42
CA TYR A 176 7.55 -6.42 10.51
C TYR A 176 7.77 -7.10 9.17
N ILE A 177 9.02 -7.12 8.67
CA ILE A 177 9.39 -7.91 7.49
C ILE A 177 9.19 -9.40 7.77
N ALA A 178 9.65 -9.90 8.91
CA ALA A 178 9.45 -11.30 9.31
C ALA A 178 7.96 -11.66 9.38
N SER A 179 7.16 -10.80 10.02
CA SER A 179 5.71 -10.95 10.10
C SER A 179 5.04 -10.98 8.72
N TYR A 180 5.40 -10.05 7.82
CA TYR A 180 4.89 -9.98 6.44
C TYR A 180 5.23 -11.23 5.61
N LEU A 181 6.43 -11.76 5.79
CA LEU A 181 6.88 -12.99 5.13
C LEU A 181 6.45 -14.27 5.86
N GLN A 182 5.65 -14.15 6.93
CA GLN A 182 5.20 -15.26 7.78
C GLN A 182 6.33 -16.18 8.23
N MET A 183 7.38 -15.59 8.81
CA MET A 183 8.49 -16.29 9.42
C MET A 183 8.90 -15.63 10.73
N THR A 184 9.71 -16.35 11.54
CA THR A 184 10.25 -15.74 12.77
C THR A 184 11.42 -14.80 12.45
N PRO A 185 11.72 -13.82 13.32
CA PRO A 185 12.89 -12.95 13.15
C PRO A 185 14.21 -13.73 13.02
N GLU A 186 14.34 -14.86 13.74
CA GLU A 186 15.51 -15.75 13.67
C GLU A 186 15.62 -16.42 12.30
N THR A 187 14.48 -16.88 11.74
CA THR A 187 14.42 -17.42 10.38
C THR A 187 14.79 -16.34 9.36
N LEU A 188 14.26 -15.11 9.51
CA LEU A 188 14.59 -13.98 8.64
C LEU A 188 16.10 -13.69 8.70
N SER A 189 16.71 -13.68 9.87
CA SER A 189 18.16 -13.47 10.03
C SER A 189 18.96 -14.50 9.25
N ARG A 190 18.60 -15.79 9.36
CA ARG A 190 19.28 -16.89 8.63
C ARG A 190 19.12 -16.77 7.12
N VAL A 191 17.92 -16.49 6.61
CA VAL A 191 17.70 -16.36 5.15
C VAL A 191 18.38 -15.12 4.57
N ARG A 192 18.53 -14.04 5.35
CA ARG A 192 19.30 -12.86 4.94
C ARG A 192 20.77 -13.21 4.71
N THR A 193 21.38 -13.95 5.62
CA THR A 193 22.78 -14.40 5.49
C THR A 193 22.93 -15.33 4.29
N ALA A 194 22.03 -16.31 4.12
CA ALA A 194 22.06 -17.23 2.99
C ALA A 194 21.90 -16.51 1.65
N ALA A 195 21.04 -15.51 1.57
CA ALA A 195 20.83 -14.72 0.34
C ALA A 195 22.04 -13.86 -0.08
N LEU A 196 22.99 -13.60 0.84
CA LEU A 196 24.23 -12.87 0.55
C LEU A 196 25.31 -13.80 0.01
N VAL A 197 25.42 -15.03 0.53
CA VAL A 197 26.47 -16.00 0.17
C VAL A 197 26.30 -16.51 -1.27
N GLU A 198 25.09 -16.62 -1.79
CA GLU A 198 24.85 -17.11 -3.16
C GLU A 198 24.96 -16.03 -4.26
N LYS A 199 25.41 -14.82 -3.93
CA LYS A 199 25.71 -13.75 -4.90
C LYS A 199 27.20 -13.69 -5.30
N GLU A 200 28.04 -14.51 -4.67
CA GLU A 200 29.44 -14.74 -5.03
C GLU A 200 29.58 -15.98 -5.95
#